data_00dd0173859a73d9bfb1a330927a92c6
#
_entry.id   00dd0173859a73d9bfb1a330927a92c6
#
_cell.length_a   1.000
_cell.length_b   1.000
_cell.length_c   1.000
_cell.angle_alpha   90.00
_cell.angle_beta   90.00
_cell.angle_gamma   90.00
#
_symmetry.space_group_name_H-M   'P 1'
#
loop_
_entity.id
_entity.type
_entity.pdbx_description
1 polymer ?
#
loop_
_entity_poly.entity_id
_entity_poly.type
_entity_poly.pdbx_seq_one_letter_code
_entity_poly.pdbx_strand_id
1 'polypeptide(L)'
;MNQSTALAQALQRYMDARSAAMLKARRALKVNDMDARALLYIAGSPGTRPSNLRDYLGITSAGVTTLVDRLAERGAVRREVDAEDRRVNRLTVTVDLASAPWSALRMFDDAFSAAAIATNPTESSRLAAALDALTASAAEAMA
;
A
#
# COMPACT_ATOMS: atom_id res chain seq x y z
N MET A 1 0.44 -30.76 13.79
CA MET A 1 1.29 -30.46 12.60
C MET A 1 0.53 -29.49 11.69
N ASN A 2 1.02 -28.29 11.56
CA ASN A 2 0.49 -27.35 10.58
C ASN A 2 0.99 -27.78 9.20
N GLN A 3 0.16 -28.46 8.44
CA GLN A 3 0.46 -28.73 7.04
C GLN A 3 0.20 -27.45 6.24
N SER A 4 1.24 -26.66 6.08
CA SER A 4 1.18 -25.49 5.19
C SER A 4 1.03 -26.00 3.75
N THR A 5 -0.02 -25.60 3.08
CA THR A 5 -0.25 -25.96 1.68
C THR A 5 0.82 -25.33 0.77
N ALA A 6 1.04 -25.92 -0.42
CA ALA A 6 1.95 -25.34 -1.41
C ALA A 6 1.58 -23.89 -1.76
N LEU A 7 0.29 -23.57 -1.77
CA LEU A 7 -0.21 -22.21 -1.98
C LEU A 7 0.20 -21.28 -0.84
N ALA A 8 0.01 -21.70 0.42
CA ALA A 8 0.39 -20.87 1.57
C ALA A 8 1.91 -20.61 1.59
N GLN A 9 2.71 -21.60 1.24
CA GLN A 9 4.17 -21.44 1.12
C GLN A 9 4.55 -20.47 -0.02
N ALA A 10 3.86 -20.56 -1.17
CA ALA A 10 4.08 -19.65 -2.28
C ALA A 10 3.72 -18.20 -1.91
N LEU A 11 2.61 -18.01 -1.24
CA LEU A 11 2.19 -16.70 -0.73
C LEU A 11 3.19 -16.15 0.30
N GLN A 12 3.71 -16.98 1.18
CA GLN A 12 4.75 -16.56 2.12
C GLN A 12 6.00 -16.08 1.39
N ARG A 13 6.47 -16.82 0.39
CA ARG A 13 7.62 -16.38 -0.43
C ARG A 13 7.35 -15.07 -1.16
N TYR A 14 6.15 -14.89 -1.68
CA TYR A 14 5.74 -13.61 -2.30
C TYR A 14 5.80 -12.46 -1.28
N MET A 15 5.21 -12.65 -0.10
CA MET A 15 5.22 -11.63 0.97
C MET A 15 6.64 -11.29 1.42
N ASP A 16 7.50 -12.29 1.56
CA ASP A 16 8.91 -12.09 1.96
C ASP A 16 9.68 -11.31 0.89
N ALA A 17 9.51 -11.67 -0.38
CA ALA A 17 10.15 -10.97 -1.49
C ALA A 17 9.68 -9.51 -1.60
N ARG A 18 8.36 -9.28 -1.46
CA ARG A 18 7.79 -7.94 -1.45
C ARG A 18 8.31 -7.10 -0.28
N SER A 19 8.35 -7.70 0.91
CA SER A 19 8.86 -7.03 2.12
C SER A 19 10.33 -6.65 1.99
N ALA A 20 11.15 -7.53 1.42
CA ALA A 20 12.57 -7.25 1.17
C ALA A 20 12.78 -6.09 0.17
N ALA A 21 12.00 -6.08 -0.92
CA ALA A 21 12.04 -4.99 -1.89
C ALA A 21 11.59 -3.66 -1.28
N MET A 22 10.52 -3.69 -0.48
CA MET A 22 10.01 -2.51 0.21
C MET A 22 11.01 -1.97 1.24
N LEU A 23 11.68 -2.85 1.99
CA LEU A 23 12.71 -2.45 2.95
C LEU A 23 13.87 -1.73 2.25
N LYS A 24 14.32 -2.27 1.12
CA LYS A 24 15.38 -1.65 0.31
C LYS A 24 14.96 -0.25 -0.18
N ALA A 25 13.75 -0.12 -0.70
CA ALA A 25 13.19 1.15 -1.17
C ALA A 25 13.10 2.19 -0.04
N ARG A 26 12.56 1.79 1.10
CA ARG A 26 12.42 2.67 2.27
C ARG A 26 13.77 3.17 2.80
N ARG A 27 14.78 2.30 2.83
CA ARG A 27 16.13 2.68 3.25
C ARG A 27 16.75 3.70 2.29
N ALA A 28 16.59 3.50 0.99
CA ALA A 28 17.09 4.43 -0.02
C ALA A 28 16.39 5.80 0.07
N LEU A 29 15.10 5.81 0.33
CA LEU A 29 14.29 7.04 0.45
C LEU A 29 14.34 7.66 1.85
N LYS A 30 14.90 6.96 2.83
CA LYS A 30 14.88 7.38 4.26
C LYS A 30 13.47 7.63 4.77
N VAL A 31 12.54 6.74 4.44
CA VAL A 31 11.17 6.73 4.95
C VAL A 31 10.94 5.48 5.80
N ASN A 32 10.11 5.61 6.82
CA ASN A 32 9.72 4.46 7.63
C ASN A 32 8.55 3.68 6.98
N ASP A 33 8.19 2.55 7.57
CA ASP A 33 7.13 1.68 7.05
C ASP A 33 5.77 2.40 6.99
N MET A 34 5.42 3.13 8.04
CA MET A 34 4.13 3.84 8.10
C MET A 34 4.05 4.94 7.05
N ASP A 35 5.14 5.68 6.85
CA ASP A 35 5.21 6.74 5.83
C ASP A 35 5.05 6.15 4.42
N ALA A 36 5.73 5.05 4.13
CA ALA A 36 5.62 4.37 2.84
C ALA A 36 4.19 3.85 2.59
N ARG A 37 3.58 3.21 3.59
CA ARG A 37 2.20 2.73 3.50
C ARG A 37 1.21 3.86 3.31
N ALA A 38 1.40 4.96 4.01
CA ALA A 38 0.57 6.16 3.87
C ALA A 38 0.67 6.76 2.46
N LEU A 39 1.88 6.90 1.92
CA LEU A 39 2.09 7.41 0.55
C LEU A 39 1.37 6.56 -0.49
N LEU A 40 1.52 5.23 -0.41
CA LEU A 40 0.89 4.31 -1.34
C LEU A 40 -0.64 4.32 -1.21
N TYR A 41 -1.17 4.41 0.01
CA TYR A 41 -2.60 4.52 0.25
C TYR A 41 -3.19 5.82 -0.33
N ILE A 42 -2.56 6.96 -0.05
CA ILE A 42 -3.00 8.27 -0.56
C ILE A 42 -2.92 8.30 -2.08
N ALA A 43 -1.87 7.74 -2.67
CA ALA A 43 -1.72 7.65 -4.13
C ALA A 43 -2.84 6.83 -4.79
N GLY A 44 -3.28 5.75 -4.15
CA GLY A 44 -4.39 4.92 -4.61
C GLY A 44 -5.78 5.53 -4.35
N SER A 45 -5.86 6.53 -3.49
CA SER A 45 -7.11 7.20 -3.10
C SER A 45 -6.90 8.71 -3.02
N PRO A 46 -6.65 9.39 -4.15
CA PRO A 46 -6.41 10.83 -4.16
C PRO A 46 -7.57 11.60 -3.52
N GLY A 47 -7.25 12.56 -2.69
CA GLY A 47 -8.24 13.33 -1.95
C GLY A 47 -8.83 12.60 -0.73
N THR A 48 -8.20 11.51 -0.29
CA THR A 48 -8.62 10.79 0.91
C THR A 48 -8.57 11.67 2.16
N ARG A 49 -9.42 11.37 3.13
CA ARG A 49 -9.45 12.08 4.40
C ARG A 49 -8.43 11.50 5.39
N PRO A 50 -7.88 12.32 6.29
CA PRO A 50 -7.02 11.81 7.37
C PRO A 50 -7.67 10.69 8.20
N SER A 51 -8.98 10.74 8.42
CA SER A 51 -9.70 9.68 9.14
C SER A 51 -9.65 8.33 8.42
N ASN A 52 -9.74 8.31 7.10
CA ASN A 52 -9.60 7.08 6.32
C ASN A 52 -8.19 6.51 6.40
N LEU A 53 -7.19 7.37 6.34
CA LEU A 53 -5.79 6.97 6.51
C LEU A 53 -5.53 6.42 7.92
N ARG A 54 -6.10 7.05 8.95
CA ARG A 54 -6.05 6.57 10.33
C ARG A 54 -6.59 5.14 10.44
N ASP A 55 -7.77 4.89 9.90
CA ASP A 55 -8.43 3.59 9.97
C ASP A 55 -7.63 2.53 9.18
N TYR A 56 -7.10 2.88 8.02
CA TYR A 56 -6.26 2.00 7.22
C TYR A 56 -4.95 1.61 7.95
N LEU A 57 -4.28 2.59 8.57
CA LEU A 57 -3.02 2.35 9.26
C LEU A 57 -3.19 1.77 10.67
N GLY A 58 -4.38 1.86 11.25
CA GLY A 58 -4.65 1.42 12.61
C GLY A 58 -3.93 2.23 13.68
N ILE A 59 -3.76 3.53 13.46
CA ILE A 59 -3.08 4.47 14.37
C ILE A 59 -4.04 5.53 14.91
N THR A 60 -3.56 6.37 15.83
CA THR A 60 -4.35 7.46 16.38
C THR A 60 -4.45 8.65 15.43
N SER A 61 -5.44 9.53 15.66
CA SER A 61 -5.57 10.79 14.90
C SER A 61 -4.33 11.68 15.06
N ALA A 62 -3.76 11.74 16.26
CA ALA A 62 -2.50 12.45 16.50
C ALA A 62 -1.34 11.83 15.72
N GLY A 63 -1.28 10.50 15.63
CA GLY A 63 -0.29 9.78 14.83
C GLY A 63 -0.40 10.10 13.33
N VAL A 64 -1.61 10.18 12.80
CA VAL A 64 -1.84 10.60 11.40
C VAL A 64 -1.36 12.04 11.18
N THR A 65 -1.70 12.96 12.07
CA THR A 65 -1.26 14.36 11.96
C THR A 65 0.25 14.45 11.90
N THR A 66 0.95 13.80 12.81
CA THR A 66 2.43 13.77 12.85
C THR A 66 3.03 13.17 11.57
N LEU A 67 2.47 12.06 11.10
CA LEU A 67 2.91 11.40 9.88
C LEU A 67 2.71 12.29 8.65
N VAL A 68 1.54 12.89 8.52
CA VAL A 68 1.23 13.78 7.39
C VAL A 68 2.09 15.05 7.43
N ASP A 69 2.35 15.62 8.61
CA ASP A 69 3.27 16.76 8.76
C ASP A 69 4.67 16.40 8.26
N ARG A 70 5.19 15.26 8.65
CA ARG A 70 6.51 14.78 8.21
C ARG A 70 6.58 14.57 6.71
N LEU A 71 5.55 13.99 6.09
CA LEU A 71 5.48 13.81 4.64
C LEU A 71 5.31 15.13 3.90
N ALA A 72 4.56 16.07 4.46
CA ALA A 72 4.40 17.42 3.90
C ALA A 72 5.71 18.22 3.94
N GLU A 73 6.48 18.12 5.03
CA GLU A 73 7.82 18.73 5.13
C GLU A 73 8.77 18.20 4.06
N ARG A 74 8.63 16.93 3.67
CA ARG A 74 9.41 16.33 2.58
C ARG A 74 8.89 16.68 1.19
N GLY A 75 7.80 17.42 1.08
CA GLY A 75 7.14 17.72 -0.19
C GLY A 75 6.48 16.52 -0.84
N ALA A 76 6.16 15.49 -0.07
CA ALA A 76 5.58 14.23 -0.59
C ALA A 76 4.06 14.19 -0.54
N VAL A 77 3.45 14.95 0.35
CA VAL A 77 2.00 15.02 0.54
C VAL A 77 1.58 16.47 0.73
N ARG A 78 0.41 16.81 0.24
CA ARG A 78 -0.25 18.10 0.44
C ARG A 78 -1.61 17.89 1.10
N ARG A 79 -1.94 18.77 2.05
CA ARG A 79 -3.30 18.92 2.58
C ARG A 79 -4.04 19.97 1.77
N GLU A 80 -5.25 19.65 1.36
CA GLU A 80 -6.17 20.59 0.74
C GLU A 80 -7.45 20.67 1.57
N VAL A 81 -7.98 21.87 1.74
CA VAL A 81 -9.27 22.06 2.36
C VAL A 81 -10.36 21.72 1.33
N ASP A 82 -11.35 20.95 1.75
CA ASP A 82 -12.49 20.62 0.88
C ASP A 82 -13.23 21.89 0.47
N ALA A 83 -13.56 22.01 -0.82
CA ALA A 83 -14.24 23.19 -1.37
C ALA A 83 -15.66 23.38 -0.79
N GLU A 84 -16.32 22.31 -0.39
CA GLU A 84 -17.70 22.33 0.12
C GLU A 84 -17.76 22.38 1.65
N ASP A 85 -16.78 21.81 2.36
CA ASP A 85 -16.69 21.82 3.82
C ASP A 85 -15.27 22.14 4.29
N ARG A 86 -15.03 23.35 4.73
CA ARG A 86 -13.73 23.85 5.20
C ARG A 86 -13.18 23.12 6.43
N ARG A 87 -14.01 22.30 7.10
CA ARG A 87 -13.58 21.47 8.24
C ARG A 87 -12.94 20.16 7.81
N VAL A 88 -13.05 19.82 6.53
CA VAL A 88 -12.52 18.57 5.97
C VAL A 88 -11.23 18.84 5.24
N ASN A 89 -10.17 18.14 5.64
CA ASN A 89 -8.91 18.08 4.88
C ASN A 89 -8.93 16.90 3.92
N ARG A 90 -8.26 17.11 2.79
CA ARG A 90 -8.01 16.07 1.80
C ARG A 90 -6.52 15.93 1.57
N LEU A 91 -6.06 14.71 1.39
CA LEU A 91 -4.64 14.40 1.22
C LEU A 91 -4.36 14.01 -0.23
N THR A 92 -3.29 14.56 -0.78
CA THR A 92 -2.83 14.26 -2.14
C THR A 92 -1.32 14.07 -2.14
N VAL A 93 -0.84 13.06 -2.86
CA VAL A 93 0.60 12.85 -3.07
C VAL A 93 1.12 13.88 -4.06
N THR A 94 2.26 14.48 -3.76
CA THR A 94 2.88 15.54 -4.55
C THR A 94 4.20 15.13 -5.19
N VAL A 95 4.67 13.91 -4.94
CA VAL A 95 5.83 13.31 -5.62
C VAL A 95 5.38 12.40 -6.74
N ASP A 96 6.23 12.19 -7.74
CA ASP A 96 5.95 11.28 -8.83
C ASP A 96 6.39 9.84 -8.47
N LEU A 97 5.40 8.99 -8.15
CA LEU A 97 5.63 7.57 -7.86
C LEU A 97 5.94 6.72 -9.11
N ALA A 98 5.86 7.30 -10.30
CA ALA A 98 6.27 6.62 -11.54
C ALA A 98 7.75 6.86 -11.88
N SER A 99 8.40 7.83 -11.23
CA SER A 99 9.78 8.23 -11.50
C SER A 99 10.68 8.03 -10.28
N ALA A 100 11.98 7.75 -10.53
CA ALA A 100 12.97 7.69 -9.48
C ALA A 100 13.08 9.05 -8.75
N PRO A 101 13.34 9.09 -7.46
CA PRO A 101 13.62 7.93 -6.58
C PRO A 101 12.37 7.25 -6.01
N TRP A 102 11.20 7.88 -6.07
CA TRP A 102 9.97 7.43 -5.41
C TRP A 102 9.36 6.17 -6.03
N SER A 103 9.62 5.91 -7.31
CA SER A 103 9.17 4.70 -8.00
C SER A 103 9.68 3.40 -7.34
N ALA A 104 10.74 3.47 -6.55
CA ALA A 104 11.23 2.32 -5.79
C ALA A 104 10.16 1.69 -4.88
N LEU A 105 9.20 2.48 -4.36
CA LEU A 105 8.10 1.98 -3.53
C LEU A 105 7.11 1.10 -4.29
N ARG A 106 7.05 1.20 -5.61
CA ARG A 106 6.14 0.43 -6.48
C ARG A 106 6.84 -0.60 -7.35
N MET A 107 8.14 -0.59 -7.36
CA MET A 107 8.95 -1.39 -8.31
C MET A 107 8.62 -2.89 -8.26
N PHE A 108 8.46 -3.47 -7.08
CA PHE A 108 8.12 -4.87 -6.94
C PHE A 108 6.69 -5.16 -7.45
N ASP A 109 5.72 -4.36 -7.03
CA ASP A 109 4.32 -4.54 -7.39
C ASP A 109 4.10 -4.36 -8.90
N ASP A 110 4.77 -3.38 -9.51
CA ASP A 110 4.73 -3.14 -10.95
C ASP A 110 5.38 -4.29 -11.73
N ALA A 111 6.53 -4.78 -11.28
CA ALA A 111 7.21 -5.93 -11.89
C ALA A 111 6.39 -7.22 -11.75
N PHE A 112 5.77 -7.44 -10.60
CA PHE A 112 4.88 -8.59 -10.39
C PHE A 112 3.66 -8.53 -11.31
N SER A 113 3.03 -7.37 -11.41
CA SER A 113 1.88 -7.15 -12.31
C SER A 113 2.24 -7.39 -13.77
N ALA A 114 3.39 -6.88 -14.21
CA ALA A 114 3.89 -7.12 -15.57
C ALA A 114 4.15 -8.61 -15.84
N ALA A 115 4.74 -9.33 -14.89
CA ALA A 115 4.97 -10.78 -15.00
C ALA A 115 3.65 -11.56 -15.05
N ALA A 116 2.66 -11.18 -14.25
CA ALA A 116 1.34 -11.81 -14.25
C ALA A 116 0.61 -11.63 -15.59
N ILE A 117 0.70 -10.44 -16.19
CA ILE A 117 0.12 -10.15 -17.51
C ILE A 117 0.85 -10.94 -18.62
N ALA A 118 2.17 -11.06 -18.53
CA ALA A 118 2.98 -11.74 -19.54
C ALA A 118 2.82 -13.27 -19.52
N THR A 119 2.36 -13.86 -18.40
CA THR A 119 2.18 -15.31 -18.27
C THR A 119 0.95 -15.77 -19.06
N ASN A 120 -0.21 -15.82 -18.47
CA ASN A 120 -1.46 -16.17 -19.12
C ASN A 120 -2.60 -15.41 -18.48
N PRO A 121 -3.28 -14.50 -19.22
CA PRO A 121 -4.34 -13.67 -18.64
C PRO A 121 -5.49 -14.49 -18.02
N THR A 122 -5.85 -15.63 -18.60
CA THR A 122 -6.92 -16.48 -18.08
C THR A 122 -6.49 -17.17 -16.78
N GLU A 123 -5.28 -17.70 -16.70
CA GLU A 123 -4.75 -18.26 -15.46
C GLU A 123 -4.60 -17.22 -14.37
N SER A 124 -4.09 -16.05 -14.70
CA SER A 124 -3.96 -14.94 -13.77
C SER A 124 -5.30 -14.55 -13.16
N SER A 125 -6.34 -14.44 -13.97
CA SER A 125 -7.70 -14.11 -13.50
C SER A 125 -8.31 -15.23 -12.63
N ARG A 126 -8.08 -16.49 -12.97
CA ARG A 126 -8.54 -17.63 -12.16
C ARG A 126 -7.82 -17.67 -10.80
N LEU A 127 -6.52 -17.43 -10.79
CA LEU A 127 -5.75 -17.39 -9.55
C LEU A 127 -6.20 -16.24 -8.65
N ALA A 128 -6.46 -15.07 -9.22
CA ALA A 128 -6.97 -13.92 -8.48
C ALA A 128 -8.32 -14.25 -7.82
N ALA A 129 -9.29 -14.79 -8.57
CA ALA A 129 -10.60 -15.16 -8.05
C ALA A 129 -10.50 -16.23 -6.95
N ALA A 130 -9.64 -17.23 -7.12
CA ALA A 130 -9.42 -18.27 -6.12
C ALA A 130 -8.79 -17.70 -4.84
N LEU A 131 -7.83 -16.82 -4.97
CA LEU A 131 -7.16 -16.18 -3.84
C LEU A 131 -8.13 -15.28 -3.07
N ASP A 132 -8.96 -14.52 -3.76
CA ASP A 132 -9.99 -13.67 -3.12
C ASP A 132 -10.99 -14.52 -2.33
N ALA A 133 -11.46 -15.63 -2.90
CA ALA A 133 -12.39 -16.54 -2.22
C ALA A 133 -11.76 -17.16 -0.95
N LEU A 134 -10.51 -17.60 -1.03
CA LEU A 134 -9.79 -18.16 0.11
C LEU A 134 -9.53 -17.11 1.19
N THR A 135 -9.20 -15.90 0.79
CA THR A 135 -8.99 -14.78 1.72
C THR A 135 -10.27 -14.42 2.44
N ALA A 136 -11.41 -14.36 1.74
CA ALA A 136 -12.71 -14.12 2.35
C ALA A 136 -13.08 -15.22 3.36
N SER A 137 -12.91 -16.48 2.99
CA SER A 137 -13.18 -17.62 3.90
C SER A 137 -12.31 -17.57 5.16
N ALA A 138 -11.03 -17.23 5.02
CA ALA A 138 -10.14 -17.09 6.16
C ALA A 138 -10.55 -15.94 7.07
N ALA A 139 -10.95 -14.80 6.50
CA ALA A 139 -11.42 -13.65 7.27
C ALA A 139 -12.71 -13.95 8.05
N GLU A 140 -13.67 -14.66 7.43
CA GLU A 140 -14.90 -15.09 8.09
C GLU A 140 -14.64 -16.03 9.28
N ALA A 141 -13.66 -16.91 9.15
CA ALA A 141 -13.28 -17.84 10.23
C ALA A 141 -12.67 -17.15 11.45
N MET A 142 -12.24 -15.90 11.31
CA MET A 142 -11.63 -15.09 12.37
C MET A 142 -12.61 -14.09 12.99
N ALA A 143 -13.79 -13.95 12.40
CA ALA A 143 -14.82 -13.05 12.89
C ALA A 143 -15.63 -13.72 14.03
#